data_b70641471e84bac80a5fd3a580780f81
#
_entry.id   b70641471e84bac80a5fd3a580780f81
#
_cell.length_a   1.000
_cell.length_b   1.000
_cell.length_c   1.000
_cell.angle_alpha   90.00
_cell.angle_beta   90.00
_cell.angle_gamma   90.00
#
_symmetry.space_group_name_H-M   'P 1'
#
loop_
_entity.id
_entity.type
_entity.pdbx_description
1 polymer ?
#
loop_
_entity_poly.entity_id
_entity_poly.type
_entity_poly.pdbx_seq_one_letter_code
_entity_poly.pdbx_strand_id
1 'polypeptide(L)'
;MDFIKLALLILFTIFIVSSLPLYDKSLTILITLCASTVVLINIINYVTPIISKMKSVFSDSYFEDISIVFKAMGISLLTGFVNDIATDSGNKALANQIVFAGKIAIVALALPIFIQVMELIKQMIK
;
A
#
# COMPACT_ATOMS: atom_id res chain seq x y z
N MET A 1 16.76 9.40 -4.44
CA MET A 1 15.77 10.18 -5.16
C MET A 1 15.03 11.09 -4.19
N ASP A 2 14.90 12.33 -4.57
CA ASP A 2 14.31 13.29 -3.66
C ASP A 2 12.78 13.30 -3.78
N PHE A 3 12.14 13.56 -2.65
CA PHE A 3 10.68 13.72 -2.61
C PHE A 3 10.20 14.77 -3.62
N ILE A 4 10.99 15.82 -3.80
CA ILE A 4 10.66 16.91 -4.74
C ILE A 4 10.56 16.38 -6.18
N LYS A 5 11.49 15.51 -6.58
CA LYS A 5 11.46 14.90 -7.93
C LYS A 5 10.21 14.05 -8.11
N LEU A 6 9.85 13.28 -7.09
CA LEU A 6 8.64 12.45 -7.12
C LEU A 6 7.39 13.32 -7.24
N ALA A 7 7.32 14.38 -6.45
CA ALA A 7 6.19 15.31 -6.49
C ALA A 7 6.06 15.99 -7.86
N LEU A 8 7.18 16.39 -8.44
CA LEU A 8 7.19 17.00 -9.78
C LEU A 8 6.70 16.01 -10.84
N LEU A 9 7.12 14.75 -10.74
CA LEU A 9 6.69 13.72 -11.67
C LEU A 9 5.18 13.52 -11.59
N ILE A 10 4.63 13.48 -10.38
CA ILE A 10 3.19 13.33 -10.17
C ILE A 10 2.43 14.53 -10.75
N LEU A 11 2.91 15.75 -10.47
CA LEU A 11 2.29 16.97 -10.99
C LEU A 11 2.32 17.00 -12.52
N PHE A 12 3.45 16.62 -13.11
CA PHE A 12 3.59 16.59 -14.56
C PHE A 12 2.63 15.57 -15.17
N THR A 13 2.49 14.40 -14.54
CA THR A 13 1.55 13.38 -14.99
C THR A 13 0.12 13.88 -14.92
N ILE A 14 -0.26 14.56 -13.85
CA ILE A 14 -1.59 15.14 -13.68
C ILE A 14 -1.86 16.14 -14.81
N PHE A 15 -0.86 16.98 -15.11
CA PHE A 15 -0.99 17.97 -16.18
C PHE A 15 -1.23 17.29 -17.53
N ILE A 16 -0.46 16.27 -17.86
CA ILE A 16 -0.61 15.52 -19.12
C ILE A 16 -1.99 14.88 -19.22
N VAL A 17 -2.41 14.21 -18.15
CA VAL A 17 -3.71 13.52 -18.11
C VAL A 17 -4.85 14.53 -18.29
N SER A 18 -4.73 15.69 -17.62
CA SER A 18 -5.75 16.74 -17.72
C SER A 18 -5.84 17.35 -19.11
N SER A 19 -4.75 17.30 -19.88
CA SER A 19 -4.70 17.84 -21.23
C SER A 19 -5.28 16.91 -22.28
N LEU A 20 -5.50 15.64 -21.93
CA LEU A 20 -6.03 14.65 -22.88
C LEU A 20 -7.50 14.88 -23.15
N PRO A 21 -7.97 14.54 -24.37
CA PRO A 21 -9.39 14.66 -24.69
C PRO A 21 -10.26 13.84 -23.75
N LEU A 22 -11.36 14.43 -23.29
CA LEU A 22 -12.26 13.81 -22.32
C LEU A 22 -12.96 12.55 -22.84
N TYR A 23 -13.03 12.38 -24.15
CA TYR A 23 -13.71 11.23 -24.72
C TYR A 23 -12.85 9.95 -24.75
N ASP A 24 -11.58 10.04 -24.39
CA ASP A 24 -10.70 8.86 -24.39
C ASP A 24 -10.32 8.46 -22.97
N LYS A 25 -11.30 7.94 -22.23
CA LYS A 25 -11.10 7.49 -20.85
C LYS A 25 -10.13 6.33 -20.73
N SER A 26 -10.13 5.43 -21.73
CA SER A 26 -9.25 4.26 -21.72
C SER A 26 -7.78 4.67 -21.71
N LEU A 27 -7.43 5.67 -22.52
CA LEU A 27 -6.07 6.18 -22.59
C LEU A 27 -5.66 6.86 -21.29
N THR A 28 -6.57 7.64 -20.71
CA THR A 28 -6.34 8.34 -19.44
C THR A 28 -6.05 7.33 -18.32
N ILE A 29 -6.85 6.28 -18.22
CA ILE A 29 -6.69 5.24 -17.21
C ILE A 29 -5.35 4.53 -17.41
N LEU A 30 -5.00 4.21 -18.64
CA LEU A 30 -3.75 3.52 -18.93
C LEU A 30 -2.54 4.37 -18.54
N ILE A 31 -2.53 5.64 -18.86
CA ILE A 31 -1.44 6.56 -18.52
C ILE A 31 -1.34 6.70 -16.99
N THR A 32 -2.45 6.87 -16.31
CA THR A 32 -2.48 6.98 -14.85
C THR A 32 -1.94 5.72 -14.20
N LEU A 33 -2.31 4.56 -14.71
CA LEU A 33 -1.85 3.29 -14.18
C LEU A 33 -0.35 3.11 -14.36
N CYS A 34 0.17 3.44 -15.54
CA CYS A 34 1.61 3.35 -15.80
C CYS A 34 2.40 4.31 -14.91
N ALA A 35 1.95 5.56 -14.80
CA ALA A 35 2.61 6.55 -13.96
C ALA A 35 2.58 6.16 -12.49
N SER A 36 1.44 5.66 -12.02
CA SER A 36 1.30 5.20 -10.63
C SER A 36 2.22 4.02 -10.33
N THR A 37 2.39 3.13 -11.30
CA THR A 37 3.31 2.00 -11.13
C THR A 37 4.74 2.48 -10.95
N VAL A 38 5.17 3.47 -11.76
CA VAL A 38 6.51 4.05 -11.64
C VAL A 38 6.68 4.70 -10.27
N VAL A 39 5.68 5.45 -9.81
CA VAL A 39 5.71 6.09 -8.50
C VAL A 39 5.82 5.05 -7.39
N LEU A 40 5.05 3.96 -7.47
CA LEU A 40 5.10 2.89 -6.48
C LEU A 40 6.47 2.23 -6.41
N ILE A 41 7.09 1.97 -7.56
CA ILE A 41 8.43 1.38 -7.59
C ILE A 41 9.42 2.31 -6.89
N ASN A 42 9.34 3.62 -7.13
CA ASN A 42 10.19 4.57 -6.44
C ASN A 42 9.96 4.60 -4.93
N ILE A 43 8.69 4.51 -4.51
CA ILE A 43 8.36 4.47 -3.09
C ILE A 43 8.94 3.21 -2.44
N ILE A 44 8.83 2.06 -3.10
CA ILE A 44 9.39 0.81 -2.60
C ILE A 44 10.90 0.94 -2.43
N ASN A 45 11.58 1.55 -3.41
CA ASN A 45 13.03 1.76 -3.33
C ASN A 45 13.41 2.67 -2.16
N TYR A 46 12.53 3.60 -1.78
CA TYR A 46 12.74 4.46 -0.62
C TYR A 46 12.57 3.69 0.69
N VAL A 47 11.58 2.82 0.73
CA VAL A 47 11.22 2.11 1.96
C VAL A 47 12.22 1.01 2.28
N THR A 48 12.78 0.36 1.26
CA THR A 48 13.70 -0.77 1.45
C THR A 48 14.89 -0.43 2.37
N PRO A 49 15.61 0.71 2.19
CA PRO A 49 16.70 1.04 3.12
C PRO A 49 16.21 1.28 4.55
N ILE A 50 15.02 1.83 4.71
CA ILE A 50 14.45 2.07 6.04
C ILE A 50 14.21 0.75 6.75
N ILE A 51 13.63 -0.22 6.05
CA ILE A 51 13.39 -1.56 6.60
C ILE A 51 14.71 -2.23 6.97
N SER A 52 15.74 -2.11 6.13
CA SER A 52 17.06 -2.67 6.42
C SER A 52 17.68 -2.07 7.66
N LYS A 53 17.55 -0.75 7.86
CA LYS A 53 18.03 -0.08 9.05
C LYS A 53 17.29 -0.57 10.29
N MET A 54 15.98 -0.72 10.20
CA MET A 54 15.19 -1.21 11.33
C MET A 54 15.57 -2.64 11.68
N LYS A 55 15.83 -3.46 10.67
CA LYS A 55 16.26 -4.84 10.89
C LYS A 55 17.58 -4.91 11.65
N SER A 56 18.49 -3.98 11.39
CA SER A 56 19.80 -3.95 12.07
C SER A 56 19.70 -3.45 13.51
N VAL A 57 18.69 -2.64 13.82
CA VAL A 57 18.52 -2.04 15.16
C VAL A 57 17.74 -2.98 16.08
N PHE A 58 16.70 -3.63 15.57
CA PHE A 58 15.84 -4.50 16.37
C PHE A 58 16.32 -5.94 16.30
N SER A 59 16.14 -6.68 17.40
CA SER A 59 16.41 -8.11 17.41
C SER A 59 15.42 -8.84 16.49
N ASP A 60 15.77 -10.04 16.08
CA ASP A 60 14.96 -10.81 15.13
C ASP A 60 13.52 -11.00 15.60
N SER A 61 13.33 -11.21 16.92
CA SER A 61 11.99 -11.42 17.46
C SER A 61 11.11 -10.17 17.36
N TYR A 62 11.69 -9.00 17.58
CA TYR A 62 10.94 -7.74 17.42
C TYR A 62 10.74 -7.37 15.96
N PHE A 63 11.68 -7.76 15.11
CA PHE A 63 11.58 -7.46 13.68
C PHE A 63 10.38 -8.16 13.03
N GLU A 64 10.06 -9.38 13.44
CA GLU A 64 8.92 -10.09 12.90
C GLU A 64 7.61 -9.34 13.16
N ASP A 65 7.43 -8.83 14.37
CA ASP A 65 6.23 -8.08 14.73
C ASP A 65 6.14 -6.77 13.95
N ILE A 66 7.26 -6.07 13.80
CA ILE A 66 7.33 -4.82 13.04
C ILE A 66 7.09 -5.09 11.57
N SER A 67 7.61 -6.20 11.04
CA SER A 67 7.40 -6.60 9.65
C SER A 67 5.91 -6.80 9.34
N ILE A 68 5.15 -7.36 10.28
CA ILE A 68 3.71 -7.54 10.11
C ILE A 68 3.01 -6.17 9.96
N VAL A 69 3.43 -5.19 10.77
CA VAL A 69 2.87 -3.84 10.67
C VAL A 69 3.15 -3.23 9.29
N PHE A 70 4.38 -3.37 8.80
CA PHE A 70 4.73 -2.86 7.47
C PHE A 70 3.96 -3.56 6.36
N LYS A 71 3.77 -4.87 6.48
CA LYS A 71 2.97 -5.62 5.52
C LYS A 71 1.52 -5.13 5.51
N ALA A 72 0.96 -4.89 6.69
CA ALA A 72 -0.41 -4.38 6.82
C ALA A 72 -0.52 -3.00 6.18
N MET A 73 0.46 -2.12 6.39
CA MET A 73 0.48 -0.82 5.75
C MET A 73 0.56 -0.94 4.23
N GLY A 74 1.40 -1.85 3.73
CA GLY A 74 1.51 -2.10 2.30
C GLY A 74 0.21 -2.59 1.68
N ILE A 75 -0.48 -3.50 2.35
CA ILE A 75 -1.78 -3.99 1.90
C ILE A 75 -2.80 -2.85 1.88
N SER A 76 -2.79 -2.01 2.91
CA SER A 76 -3.70 -0.88 3.00
C SER A 76 -3.47 0.12 1.86
N LEU A 77 -2.21 0.44 1.59
CA LEU A 77 -1.85 1.35 0.50
C LEU A 77 -2.22 0.77 -0.87
N LEU A 78 -1.92 -0.50 -1.08
CA LEU A 78 -2.26 -1.17 -2.33
C LEU A 78 -3.77 -1.24 -2.52
N THR A 79 -4.50 -1.54 -1.45
CA THR A 79 -5.96 -1.57 -1.47
C THR A 79 -6.53 -0.21 -1.86
N GLY A 80 -6.01 0.86 -1.26
CA GLY A 80 -6.43 2.22 -1.60
C GLY A 80 -6.15 2.56 -3.05
N PHE A 81 -4.97 2.19 -3.53
CA PHE A 81 -4.57 2.44 -4.92
C PHE A 81 -5.50 1.73 -5.91
N VAL A 82 -5.74 0.44 -5.70
CA VAL A 82 -6.61 -0.35 -6.57
C VAL A 82 -8.06 0.15 -6.49
N ASN A 83 -8.51 0.50 -5.26
CA ASN A 83 -9.84 1.06 -5.07
C ASN A 83 -10.03 2.35 -5.87
N ASP A 84 -9.04 3.24 -5.86
CA ASP A 84 -9.11 4.50 -6.58
C ASP A 84 -9.17 4.26 -8.09
N ILE A 85 -8.36 3.34 -8.61
CA ILE A 85 -8.37 3.01 -10.04
C ILE A 85 -9.73 2.41 -10.44
N ALA A 86 -10.26 1.49 -9.64
CA ALA A 86 -11.54 0.86 -9.92
C ALA A 86 -12.68 1.89 -9.89
N THR A 87 -12.65 2.81 -8.92
CA THR A 87 -13.65 3.86 -8.82
C THR A 87 -13.58 4.80 -10.02
N ASP A 88 -12.36 5.21 -10.40
CA ASP A 88 -12.16 6.11 -11.54
C ASP A 88 -12.57 5.45 -12.85
N SER A 89 -12.48 4.12 -12.94
CA SER A 89 -12.90 3.36 -14.11
C SER A 89 -14.42 3.14 -14.17
N GLY A 90 -15.13 3.54 -13.12
CA GLY A 90 -16.58 3.31 -13.04
C GLY A 90 -16.97 1.95 -12.49
N ASN A 91 -16.03 1.18 -11.98
CA ASN A 91 -16.28 -0.17 -11.45
C ASN A 91 -16.38 -0.15 -9.93
N LYS A 92 -17.44 0.47 -9.42
CA LYS A 92 -17.61 0.64 -7.99
C LYS A 92 -17.75 -0.71 -7.27
N ALA A 93 -18.35 -1.70 -7.92
CA ALA A 93 -18.49 -3.03 -7.33
C ALA A 93 -17.13 -3.68 -7.08
N LEU A 94 -16.22 -3.60 -8.04
CA LEU A 94 -14.86 -4.10 -7.88
C LEU A 94 -14.08 -3.30 -6.84
N ALA A 95 -14.30 -1.99 -6.80
CA ALA A 95 -13.68 -1.13 -5.78
C ALA A 95 -14.05 -1.59 -4.37
N ASN A 96 -15.34 -1.89 -4.15
CA ASN A 96 -15.81 -2.37 -2.84
C ASN A 96 -15.22 -3.74 -2.51
N GLN A 97 -15.08 -4.61 -3.51
CA GLN A 97 -14.53 -5.94 -3.31
C GLN A 97 -13.06 -5.89 -2.91
N ILE A 98 -12.26 -5.01 -3.52
CA ILE A 98 -10.84 -4.91 -3.16
C ILE A 98 -10.67 -4.36 -1.74
N VAL A 99 -11.53 -3.42 -1.32
CA VAL A 99 -11.51 -2.92 0.06
C VAL A 99 -11.82 -4.04 1.04
N PHE A 100 -12.83 -4.85 0.75
CA PHE A 100 -13.20 -5.98 1.59
C PHE A 100 -12.06 -7.02 1.66
N ALA A 101 -11.48 -7.35 0.52
CA ALA A 101 -10.36 -8.28 0.47
C ALA A 101 -9.15 -7.78 1.25
N GLY A 102 -8.86 -6.47 1.16
CA GLY A 102 -7.78 -5.85 1.91
C GLY A 102 -7.99 -5.95 3.41
N LYS A 103 -9.21 -5.71 3.88
CA LYS A 103 -9.54 -5.83 5.29
C LYS A 103 -9.33 -7.25 5.79
N ILE A 104 -9.76 -8.24 5.02
CA ILE A 104 -9.58 -9.65 5.37
C ILE A 104 -8.09 -9.99 5.42
N ALA A 105 -7.30 -9.50 4.46
CA ALA A 105 -5.86 -9.75 4.43
C ALA A 105 -5.16 -9.17 5.66
N ILE A 106 -5.56 -7.95 6.07
CA ILE A 106 -4.97 -7.31 7.26
C ILE A 106 -5.34 -8.08 8.52
N VAL A 107 -6.59 -8.53 8.63
CA VAL A 107 -7.02 -9.34 9.77
C VAL A 107 -6.22 -10.64 9.82
N ALA A 108 -6.02 -11.28 8.68
CA ALA A 108 -5.23 -12.52 8.60
C ALA A 108 -3.79 -12.30 9.05
N LEU A 109 -3.20 -11.16 8.69
CA LEU A 109 -1.84 -10.80 9.14
C LEU A 109 -1.79 -10.53 10.64
N ALA A 110 -2.82 -9.91 11.18
CA ALA A 110 -2.86 -9.57 12.61
C ALA A 110 -3.18 -10.77 13.50
N LEU A 111 -3.67 -11.85 12.93
CA LEU A 111 -4.11 -13.02 13.69
C LEU A 111 -2.99 -13.63 14.56
N PRO A 112 -1.76 -13.82 14.06
CA PRO A 112 -0.68 -14.36 14.91
C PRO A 112 -0.39 -13.46 16.11
N ILE A 113 -0.42 -12.13 15.96
CA ILE A 113 -0.21 -11.21 17.07
C ILE A 113 -1.33 -11.36 18.09
N PHE A 114 -2.57 -11.44 17.63
CA PHE A 114 -3.72 -11.64 18.50
C PHE A 114 -3.60 -12.93 19.31
N ILE A 115 -3.20 -14.02 18.66
CA ILE A 115 -3.02 -15.31 19.31
C ILE A 115 -1.93 -15.21 20.39
N GLN A 116 -0.82 -14.54 20.10
CA GLN A 116 0.25 -14.32 21.06
C GLN A 116 -0.23 -13.56 22.29
N VAL A 117 -1.03 -12.51 22.08
CA VAL A 117 -1.60 -11.74 23.17
C VAL A 117 -2.53 -12.59 24.03
N MET A 118 -3.37 -13.41 23.38
CA MET A 118 -4.27 -14.31 24.09
C MET A 118 -3.52 -15.33 24.94
N GLU A 119 -2.42 -15.87 24.42
CA GLU A 119 -1.58 -16.81 25.18
C GLU A 119 -0.94 -16.14 26.39
N LEU A 120 -0.46 -14.91 26.23
CA LEU A 120 0.09 -14.14 27.34
C LEU A 120 -0.95 -13.91 28.43
N ILE A 121 -2.17 -13.54 28.06
CA ILE A 121 -3.26 -13.36 29.00
C ILE A 121 -3.57 -14.66 29.75
N LYS A 122 -3.60 -15.77 29.03
CA LYS A 122 -3.81 -17.10 29.62
C LYS A 122 -2.76 -17.42 30.68
N GLN A 123 -1.48 -17.14 30.38
CA GLN A 123 -0.39 -17.36 31.32
C GLN A 123 -0.51 -16.48 32.55
N MET A 124 -0.98 -15.26 32.40
CA MET A 124 -1.15 -14.33 33.51
C MET A 124 -2.30 -14.73 34.42
N ILE A 125 -3.33 -15.35 33.91
CA ILE A 125 -4.49 -15.78 34.68
C ILE A 125 -4.16 -17.02 35.53
N LYS A 126 -3.26 -17.86 35.06
CA LYS A 126 -2.75 -19.00 35.87
C LYS A 126 -1.81 -18.48 36.96
#